data_1e607f59f97b56a1e94a462f205d219a
#
_entry.id   1e607f59f97b56a1e94a462f205d219a
#
_cell.length_a   1.000
_cell.length_b   1.000
_cell.length_c   1.000
_cell.angle_alpha   90.00
_cell.angle_beta   90.00
_cell.angle_gamma   90.00
#
_symmetry.space_group_name_H-M   'P 1'
#
loop_
_entity.id
_entity.type
_entity.pdbx_description
1 polymer ?
#
loop_
_entity_poly.entity_id
_entity_poly.type
_entity_poly.pdbx_seq_one_letter_code
_entity_poly.pdbx_strand_id
1 'polypeptide(L)'
;MTQGDIIDVRGLSLSAASPAAVERFDALIDDLYYYRLGVLDRLDALLQEFPEFVLAHVLKGYSLMTEGTLDAHPKARAHLLQAEALPANSRERLHQEALRAWIAQDLSARAAAWEQILVKWPLDLLALRQHTGTLFWTGDKRHQAEVSAGVAGHWGPQTPGYAHFLSAHAFAMEEVGQYVVAERCAREALALQPQDLWALHGLVHVFEMQGRAREGIDLLSDAARFLNDYNLFRGHLWWHLSLFKFSQARFDEVLELFDREVYPQSSTFYLDVQNGASLLARLEFQGVDVGLARWERLAQASLLNATQSTIWFTAMHHVMALMRSGRVSAVQSTFDYLSSVGTSSTQAALAHELAQAGAAFYQDKPREALERMLAVRQRHGELGASHAQQDLYDQIMVMAALQLGDLPRVRQLLKARLSTRIWDAATWQAYESRSRRVDEAHDAAAVRAALRWDTN
;
A
#
# COMPACT_ATOMS: atom_id res chain seq x y z
N MET A 1 -47.04 0.16 -7.35
CA MET A 1 -46.31 -0.91 -8.02
C MET A 1 -44.95 -0.96 -7.30
N THR A 2 -44.66 -2.01 -6.55
CA THR A 2 -43.32 -2.26 -6.05
C THR A 2 -42.45 -2.44 -7.27
N GLN A 3 -41.51 -1.51 -7.48
CA GLN A 3 -40.47 -1.62 -8.48
C GLN A 3 -39.75 -2.94 -8.18
N GLY A 4 -39.83 -3.91 -9.11
CA GLY A 4 -39.12 -5.19 -8.91
C GLY A 4 -37.64 -4.91 -8.74
N ASP A 5 -37.00 -5.59 -7.77
CA ASP A 5 -35.58 -5.48 -7.56
C ASP A 5 -34.82 -5.76 -8.86
N ILE A 6 -34.02 -4.81 -9.30
CA ILE A 6 -33.09 -5.01 -10.42
C ILE A 6 -31.86 -5.72 -9.85
N ILE A 7 -31.40 -6.76 -10.53
CA ILE A 7 -30.27 -7.56 -10.10
C ILE A 7 -29.01 -7.28 -10.96
N ASP A 8 -27.86 -7.31 -10.36
CA ASP A 8 -26.58 -7.21 -11.06
C ASP A 8 -26.19 -8.53 -11.74
N VAL A 9 -25.05 -8.55 -12.44
CA VAL A 9 -24.53 -9.76 -13.13
C VAL A 9 -24.23 -10.94 -12.18
N ARG A 10 -24.12 -10.71 -10.86
CA ARG A 10 -23.89 -11.73 -9.82
C ARG A 10 -25.17 -12.14 -9.08
N GLY A 11 -26.32 -11.64 -9.54
CA GLY A 11 -27.62 -11.93 -8.94
C GLY A 11 -27.92 -11.16 -7.66
N LEU A 12 -27.23 -10.06 -7.40
CA LEU A 12 -27.43 -9.23 -6.22
C LEU A 12 -28.41 -8.10 -6.49
N SER A 13 -29.42 -7.93 -5.62
CA SER A 13 -30.42 -6.86 -5.76
C SER A 13 -29.82 -5.47 -5.58
N LEU A 14 -30.25 -4.54 -6.43
CA LEU A 14 -29.87 -3.14 -6.42
C LEU A 14 -31.11 -2.22 -6.46
N SER A 15 -31.05 -1.18 -5.61
CA SER A 15 -32.00 -0.05 -5.67
C SER A 15 -31.52 0.93 -6.74
N ALA A 16 -31.88 0.68 -8.00
CA ALA A 16 -31.47 1.47 -9.16
C ALA A 16 -32.68 1.83 -10.04
N ALA A 17 -32.51 2.91 -10.80
CA ALA A 17 -33.60 3.45 -11.64
C ALA A 17 -33.92 2.56 -12.85
N SER A 18 -32.94 1.80 -13.37
CA SER A 18 -33.13 0.99 -14.57
C SER A 18 -32.06 -0.12 -14.70
N PRO A 19 -32.33 -1.18 -15.50
CA PRO A 19 -31.34 -2.18 -15.85
C PRO A 19 -30.07 -1.58 -16.51
N ALA A 20 -30.22 -0.54 -17.33
CA ALA A 20 -29.09 0.13 -17.97
C ALA A 20 -28.16 0.83 -16.97
N ALA A 21 -28.71 1.37 -15.87
CA ALA A 21 -27.88 1.93 -14.79
C ALA A 21 -27.06 0.84 -14.09
N VAL A 22 -27.63 -0.34 -13.86
CA VAL A 22 -26.96 -1.49 -13.25
C VAL A 22 -25.85 -2.03 -14.15
N GLU A 23 -26.11 -2.21 -15.45
CA GLU A 23 -25.09 -2.65 -16.42
C GLU A 23 -23.87 -1.72 -16.44
N ARG A 24 -24.12 -0.40 -16.45
CA ARG A 24 -23.04 0.60 -16.37
C ARG A 24 -22.29 0.54 -15.03
N PHE A 25 -23.00 0.29 -13.94
CA PHE A 25 -22.38 0.15 -12.62
C PHE A 25 -21.53 -1.12 -12.52
N ASP A 26 -21.98 -2.25 -13.06
CA ASP A 26 -21.19 -3.48 -13.12
C ASP A 26 -19.89 -3.28 -13.92
N ALA A 27 -19.97 -2.61 -15.06
CA ALA A 27 -18.80 -2.25 -15.85
C ALA A 27 -17.84 -1.32 -15.08
N LEU A 28 -18.38 -0.38 -14.28
CA LEU A 28 -17.56 0.50 -13.43
C LEU A 28 -16.84 -0.28 -12.30
N ILE A 29 -17.49 -1.27 -11.70
CA ILE A 29 -16.87 -2.15 -10.69
C ILE A 29 -15.68 -2.93 -11.30
N ASP A 30 -15.89 -3.51 -12.49
CA ASP A 30 -14.82 -4.24 -13.19
C ASP A 30 -13.66 -3.31 -13.53
N ASP A 31 -13.92 -2.16 -14.13
CA ASP A 31 -12.90 -1.18 -14.50
C ASP A 31 -12.16 -0.60 -13.29
N LEU A 32 -12.85 -0.39 -12.16
CA LEU A 32 -12.24 0.06 -10.91
C LEU A 32 -11.20 -0.94 -10.40
N TYR A 33 -11.56 -2.21 -10.37
CA TYR A 33 -10.68 -3.26 -9.84
C TYR A 33 -9.64 -3.76 -10.84
N TYR A 34 -9.81 -3.46 -12.13
CA TYR A 34 -8.74 -3.56 -13.12
C TYR A 34 -7.90 -2.28 -13.24
N TYR A 35 -8.10 -1.28 -12.38
CA TYR A 35 -7.32 -0.03 -12.35
C TYR A 35 -7.37 0.77 -13.66
N ARG A 36 -8.49 0.73 -14.40
CA ARG A 36 -8.67 1.46 -15.65
C ARG A 36 -8.72 2.97 -15.42
N LEU A 37 -8.31 3.73 -16.43
CA LEU A 37 -8.43 5.19 -16.42
C LEU A 37 -9.87 5.67 -16.53
N GLY A 38 -10.17 6.87 -16.00
CA GLY A 38 -11.45 7.57 -16.19
C GLY A 38 -12.64 6.93 -15.46
N VAL A 39 -12.43 6.00 -14.53
CA VAL A 39 -13.54 5.35 -13.80
C VAL A 39 -14.32 6.36 -12.97
N LEU A 40 -13.66 7.28 -12.29
CA LEU A 40 -14.32 8.27 -11.43
C LEU A 40 -15.15 9.28 -12.23
N ASP A 41 -14.69 9.68 -13.40
CA ASP A 41 -15.47 10.57 -14.29
C ASP A 41 -16.72 9.87 -14.82
N ARG A 42 -16.63 8.58 -15.17
CA ARG A 42 -17.77 7.77 -15.60
C ARG A 42 -18.75 7.49 -14.45
N LEU A 43 -18.25 7.35 -13.22
CA LEU A 43 -19.10 7.24 -12.03
C LEU A 43 -19.85 8.55 -11.76
N ASP A 44 -19.19 9.69 -11.94
CA ASP A 44 -19.84 11.01 -11.85
C ASP A 44 -20.92 11.18 -12.94
N ALA A 45 -20.64 10.78 -14.17
CA ALA A 45 -21.62 10.79 -15.25
C ALA A 45 -22.83 9.85 -14.96
N LEU A 46 -22.58 8.67 -14.36
CA LEU A 46 -23.65 7.77 -13.93
C LEU A 46 -24.53 8.42 -12.87
N LEU A 47 -23.93 9.08 -11.86
CA LEU A 47 -24.66 9.77 -10.80
C LEU A 47 -25.39 11.04 -11.26
N GLN A 48 -24.91 11.70 -12.30
CA GLN A 48 -25.63 12.83 -12.94
C GLN A 48 -26.91 12.36 -13.65
N GLU A 49 -26.85 11.19 -14.29
CA GLU A 49 -28.01 10.63 -15.02
C GLU A 49 -28.96 9.89 -14.08
N PHE A 50 -28.42 9.21 -13.05
CA PHE A 50 -29.22 8.41 -12.09
C PHE A 50 -28.88 8.83 -10.65
N PRO A 51 -29.29 10.02 -10.20
CA PRO A 51 -28.97 10.55 -8.88
C PRO A 51 -29.58 9.76 -7.72
N GLU A 52 -30.55 8.89 -7.97
CA GLU A 52 -31.19 8.02 -7.00
C GLU A 52 -30.49 6.63 -6.86
N PHE A 53 -29.35 6.40 -7.48
CA PHE A 53 -28.65 5.12 -7.41
C PHE A 53 -27.82 4.99 -6.12
N VAL A 54 -28.38 4.33 -5.12
CA VAL A 54 -27.80 4.20 -3.77
C VAL A 54 -26.34 3.72 -3.77
N LEU A 55 -26.08 2.55 -4.42
CA LEU A 55 -24.76 1.94 -4.34
C LEU A 55 -23.72 2.70 -5.19
N ALA A 56 -24.11 3.46 -6.21
CA ALA A 56 -23.21 4.34 -6.94
C ALA A 56 -22.72 5.52 -6.07
N HIS A 57 -23.59 6.12 -5.24
CA HIS A 57 -23.16 7.10 -4.25
C HIS A 57 -22.21 6.51 -3.21
N VAL A 58 -22.49 5.29 -2.72
CA VAL A 58 -21.59 4.59 -1.77
C VAL A 58 -20.23 4.32 -2.42
N LEU A 59 -20.21 3.84 -3.68
CA LEU A 59 -18.96 3.60 -4.41
C LEU A 59 -18.14 4.89 -4.57
N LYS A 60 -18.81 6.02 -4.87
CA LYS A 60 -18.12 7.32 -4.94
C LYS A 60 -17.53 7.71 -3.57
N GLY A 61 -18.30 7.50 -2.50
CA GLY A 61 -17.81 7.68 -1.13
C GLY A 61 -16.58 6.83 -0.80
N TYR A 62 -16.60 5.55 -1.13
CA TYR A 62 -15.45 4.65 -0.96
C TYR A 62 -14.24 5.12 -1.76
N SER A 63 -14.44 5.50 -3.03
CA SER A 63 -13.36 5.99 -3.89
C SER A 63 -12.70 7.24 -3.34
N LEU A 64 -13.47 8.17 -2.79
CA LEU A 64 -12.95 9.36 -2.10
C LEU A 64 -12.16 8.99 -0.84
N MET A 65 -12.67 8.07 -0.03
CA MET A 65 -11.97 7.63 1.19
C MET A 65 -10.65 6.91 0.90
N THR A 66 -10.48 6.30 -0.28
CA THR A 66 -9.20 5.69 -0.71
C THR A 66 -8.12 6.72 -1.04
N GLU A 67 -8.43 8.02 -1.15
CA GLU A 67 -7.42 9.09 -1.25
C GLU A 67 -6.54 9.15 0.01
N GLY A 68 -7.05 8.69 1.15
CA GLY A 68 -6.32 8.62 2.41
C GLY A 68 -6.01 9.98 3.03
N THR A 69 -6.87 10.99 2.82
CA THR A 69 -6.70 12.34 3.35
C THR A 69 -7.95 12.83 4.07
N LEU A 70 -7.79 13.72 5.06
CA LEU A 70 -8.91 14.34 5.79
C LEU A 70 -9.82 15.17 4.87
N ASP A 71 -9.27 15.78 3.81
CA ASP A 71 -10.03 16.57 2.84
C ASP A 71 -11.04 15.74 2.02
N ALA A 72 -10.85 14.44 1.95
CA ALA A 72 -11.80 13.53 1.31
C ALA A 72 -13.06 13.29 2.15
N HIS A 73 -12.98 13.40 3.49
CA HIS A 73 -14.09 13.06 4.40
C HIS A 73 -15.36 13.89 4.19
N PRO A 74 -15.32 15.23 4.06
CA PRO A 74 -16.53 16.01 3.77
C PRO A 74 -17.20 15.63 2.45
N LYS A 75 -16.40 15.34 1.41
CA LYS A 75 -16.88 14.94 0.09
C LYS A 75 -17.57 13.56 0.16
N ALA A 76 -16.91 12.58 0.79
CA ALA A 76 -17.47 11.25 1.02
C ALA A 76 -18.77 11.30 1.85
N ARG A 77 -18.81 12.17 2.88
CA ARG A 77 -20.00 12.40 3.70
C ARG A 77 -21.16 12.95 2.89
N ALA A 78 -20.92 13.84 1.92
CA ALA A 78 -21.97 14.36 1.05
C ALA A 78 -22.62 13.22 0.23
N HIS A 79 -21.84 12.30 -0.32
CA HIS A 79 -22.37 11.13 -1.02
C HIS A 79 -23.09 10.14 -0.09
N LEU A 80 -22.59 9.95 1.14
CA LEU A 80 -23.29 9.14 2.14
C LEU A 80 -24.68 9.71 2.46
N LEU A 81 -24.80 11.01 2.68
CA LEU A 81 -26.08 11.67 2.96
C LEU A 81 -27.06 11.54 1.77
N GLN A 82 -26.57 11.62 0.54
CA GLN A 82 -27.38 11.35 -0.64
C GLN A 82 -27.91 9.90 -0.62
N ALA A 83 -27.01 8.93 -0.41
CA ALA A 83 -27.39 7.52 -0.36
C ALA A 83 -28.41 7.22 0.78
N GLU A 84 -28.24 7.82 1.96
CA GLU A 84 -29.12 7.63 3.13
C GLU A 84 -30.52 8.23 2.94
N ALA A 85 -30.67 9.26 2.12
CA ALA A 85 -31.94 9.87 1.78
C ALA A 85 -32.79 9.01 0.82
N LEU A 86 -32.20 7.98 0.21
CA LEU A 86 -32.84 7.13 -0.80
C LEU A 86 -33.32 5.81 -0.19
N PRO A 87 -34.39 5.20 -0.80
CA PRO A 87 -34.78 3.85 -0.45
C PRO A 87 -33.67 2.84 -0.75
N ALA A 88 -33.18 2.15 0.28
CA ALA A 88 -32.11 1.18 0.17
C ALA A 88 -32.55 -0.22 0.64
N ASN A 89 -32.08 -1.28 -0.01
CA ASN A 89 -32.25 -2.64 0.49
C ASN A 89 -31.30 -2.94 1.67
N SER A 90 -31.41 -4.15 2.27
CA SER A 90 -30.63 -4.49 3.48
C SER A 90 -29.11 -4.57 3.22
N ARG A 91 -28.69 -4.98 2.01
CA ARG A 91 -27.29 -5.04 1.60
C ARG A 91 -26.71 -3.64 1.41
N GLU A 92 -27.42 -2.77 0.73
CA GLU A 92 -27.01 -1.37 0.50
C GLU A 92 -26.94 -0.57 1.80
N ARG A 93 -27.84 -0.81 2.77
CA ARG A 93 -27.74 -0.22 4.10
C ARG A 93 -26.46 -0.61 4.84
N LEU A 94 -26.01 -1.85 4.74
CA LEU A 94 -24.73 -2.28 5.31
C LEU A 94 -23.54 -1.59 4.62
N HIS A 95 -23.59 -1.36 3.32
CA HIS A 95 -22.59 -0.55 2.62
C HIS A 95 -22.60 0.92 3.08
N GLN A 96 -23.77 1.52 3.32
CA GLN A 96 -23.88 2.86 3.91
C GLN A 96 -23.29 2.88 5.32
N GLU A 97 -23.54 1.87 6.15
CA GLU A 97 -22.95 1.73 7.48
C GLU A 97 -21.42 1.62 7.42
N ALA A 98 -20.90 0.82 6.49
CA ALA A 98 -19.44 0.71 6.29
C ALA A 98 -18.82 2.06 5.86
N LEU A 99 -19.45 2.80 4.96
CA LEU A 99 -18.96 4.13 4.56
C LEU A 99 -19.04 5.14 5.72
N ARG A 100 -20.11 5.12 6.50
CA ARG A 100 -20.25 5.96 7.70
C ARG A 100 -19.14 5.67 8.72
N ALA A 101 -18.88 4.40 8.98
CA ALA A 101 -17.81 3.95 9.87
C ALA A 101 -16.44 4.38 9.34
N TRP A 102 -16.22 4.29 8.02
CA TRP A 102 -14.95 4.73 7.41
C TRP A 102 -14.72 6.23 7.58
N ILE A 103 -15.75 7.05 7.31
CA ILE A 103 -15.68 8.50 7.52
C ILE A 103 -15.44 8.85 9.01
N ALA A 104 -15.99 8.05 9.93
CA ALA A 104 -15.77 8.18 11.36
C ALA A 104 -14.41 7.61 11.83
N GLN A 105 -13.64 6.98 10.95
CA GLN A 105 -12.40 6.25 11.26
C GLN A 105 -12.60 5.09 12.26
N ASP A 106 -13.79 4.54 12.33
CA ASP A 106 -14.11 3.35 13.13
C ASP A 106 -13.81 2.07 12.30
N LEU A 107 -12.59 1.57 12.46
CA LEU A 107 -12.10 0.40 11.72
C LEU A 107 -12.91 -0.87 12.04
N SER A 108 -13.33 -1.03 13.31
CA SER A 108 -14.07 -2.23 13.74
C SER A 108 -15.48 -2.25 13.18
N ALA A 109 -16.21 -1.13 13.28
CA ALA A 109 -17.56 -1.03 12.72
C ALA A 109 -17.56 -1.18 11.19
N ARG A 110 -16.55 -0.60 10.53
CA ARG A 110 -16.35 -0.73 9.08
C ARG A 110 -16.14 -2.19 8.65
N ALA A 111 -15.23 -2.91 9.32
CA ALA A 111 -14.95 -4.31 9.05
C ALA A 111 -16.19 -5.18 9.30
N ALA A 112 -16.87 -4.99 10.44
CA ALA A 112 -18.06 -5.74 10.81
C ALA A 112 -19.21 -5.56 9.79
N ALA A 113 -19.39 -4.38 9.21
CA ALA A 113 -20.42 -4.14 8.20
C ALA A 113 -20.15 -4.95 6.92
N TRP A 114 -18.91 -4.98 6.42
CA TRP A 114 -18.57 -5.78 5.24
C TRP A 114 -18.59 -7.29 5.52
N GLU A 115 -18.20 -7.73 6.71
CA GLU A 115 -18.34 -9.14 7.10
C GLU A 115 -19.80 -9.59 7.08
N GLN A 116 -20.71 -8.78 7.61
CA GLN A 116 -22.16 -9.07 7.56
C GLN A 116 -22.66 -9.17 6.11
N ILE A 117 -22.12 -8.33 5.19
CA ILE A 117 -22.44 -8.44 3.76
C ILE A 117 -21.95 -9.78 3.24
N LEU A 118 -20.68 -10.13 3.44
CA LEU A 118 -20.06 -11.34 2.87
C LEU A 118 -20.67 -12.64 3.42
N VAL A 119 -21.14 -12.65 4.66
CA VAL A 119 -21.87 -13.78 5.23
C VAL A 119 -23.19 -14.06 4.52
N LYS A 120 -23.92 -12.99 4.12
CA LYS A 120 -25.24 -13.10 3.48
C LYS A 120 -25.17 -13.11 1.96
N TRP A 121 -24.20 -12.38 1.39
CA TRP A 121 -23.99 -12.18 -0.04
C TRP A 121 -22.50 -12.42 -0.40
N PRO A 122 -22.06 -13.67 -0.40
CA PRO A 122 -20.64 -14.01 -0.59
C PRO A 122 -20.09 -13.64 -1.97
N LEU A 123 -20.95 -13.31 -2.93
CA LEU A 123 -20.59 -12.81 -4.26
C LEU A 123 -20.49 -11.27 -4.33
N ASP A 124 -20.62 -10.57 -3.20
CA ASP A 124 -20.43 -9.12 -3.17
C ASP A 124 -18.96 -8.76 -3.34
N LEU A 125 -18.57 -8.51 -4.59
CA LEU A 125 -17.20 -8.17 -4.96
C LEU A 125 -16.76 -6.85 -4.32
N LEU A 126 -17.68 -5.87 -4.22
CA LEU A 126 -17.37 -4.58 -3.62
C LEU A 126 -17.03 -4.73 -2.14
N ALA A 127 -17.84 -5.44 -1.38
CA ALA A 127 -17.56 -5.71 0.03
C ALA A 127 -16.27 -6.50 0.21
N LEU A 128 -16.03 -7.55 -0.59
CA LEU A 128 -14.80 -8.34 -0.52
C LEU A 128 -13.55 -7.50 -0.72
N ARG A 129 -13.52 -6.69 -1.76
CA ARG A 129 -12.35 -5.86 -2.11
C ARG A 129 -12.11 -4.75 -1.08
N GLN A 130 -13.17 -4.09 -0.61
CA GLN A 130 -13.05 -3.05 0.42
C GLN A 130 -12.62 -3.63 1.76
N HIS A 131 -13.18 -4.77 2.15
CA HIS A 131 -12.83 -5.41 3.42
C HIS A 131 -11.39 -5.92 3.44
N THR A 132 -10.98 -6.68 2.41
CA THR A 132 -9.60 -7.18 2.32
C THR A 132 -8.58 -6.04 2.25
N GLY A 133 -8.90 -4.94 1.55
CA GLY A 133 -8.07 -3.72 1.54
C GLY A 133 -7.97 -3.05 2.92
N THR A 134 -9.07 -3.03 3.68
CA THR A 134 -9.05 -2.53 5.07
C THR A 134 -8.15 -3.37 5.96
N LEU A 135 -8.30 -4.69 5.93
CA LEU A 135 -7.51 -5.61 6.75
C LEU A 135 -6.02 -5.53 6.40
N PHE A 136 -5.69 -5.28 5.14
CA PHE A 136 -4.31 -4.99 4.72
C PHE A 136 -3.76 -3.73 5.41
N TRP A 137 -4.49 -2.60 5.41
CA TRP A 137 -4.05 -1.35 6.02
C TRP A 137 -4.16 -1.32 7.56
N THR A 138 -4.79 -2.33 8.17
CA THR A 138 -4.78 -2.54 9.62
C THR A 138 -3.77 -3.59 10.05
N GLY A 139 -3.07 -4.22 9.11
CA GLY A 139 -2.07 -5.25 9.35
C GLY A 139 -2.65 -6.61 9.76
N ASP A 140 -3.96 -6.79 9.71
CA ASP A 140 -4.62 -8.06 10.03
C ASP A 140 -4.66 -9.01 8.83
N LYS A 141 -3.44 -9.40 8.40
CA LYS A 141 -3.21 -10.26 7.23
C LYS A 141 -3.86 -11.64 7.38
N ARG A 142 -3.88 -12.16 8.60
CA ARG A 142 -4.51 -13.44 8.88
C ARG A 142 -6.02 -13.39 8.63
N HIS A 143 -6.68 -12.39 9.17
CA HIS A 143 -8.11 -12.20 8.96
C HIS A 143 -8.43 -11.88 7.48
N GLN A 144 -7.58 -11.13 6.79
CA GLN A 144 -7.69 -10.91 5.35
C GLN A 144 -7.72 -12.25 4.57
N ALA A 145 -6.85 -13.18 4.91
CA ALA A 145 -6.81 -14.52 4.31
C ALA A 145 -8.05 -15.35 4.68
N GLU A 146 -8.49 -15.31 5.95
CA GLU A 146 -9.68 -16.01 6.43
C GLU A 146 -10.95 -15.52 5.72
N VAL A 147 -11.12 -14.20 5.55
CA VAL A 147 -12.26 -13.62 4.83
C VAL A 147 -12.30 -14.08 3.38
N SER A 148 -11.18 -13.99 2.67
CA SER A 148 -11.12 -14.38 1.26
C SER A 148 -11.33 -15.90 1.07
N ALA A 149 -10.82 -16.72 1.99
CA ALA A 149 -11.02 -18.18 1.98
C ALA A 149 -12.47 -18.54 2.34
N GLY A 150 -13.11 -17.79 3.25
CA GLY A 150 -14.50 -18.03 3.69
C GLY A 150 -15.53 -17.92 2.56
N VAL A 151 -15.29 -17.06 1.58
CA VAL A 151 -16.18 -16.92 0.41
C VAL A 151 -15.78 -17.78 -0.78
N ALA A 152 -14.60 -18.40 -0.77
CA ALA A 152 -14.02 -19.09 -1.94
C ALA A 152 -14.94 -20.17 -2.54
N GLY A 153 -15.69 -20.89 -1.69
CA GLY A 153 -16.61 -21.94 -2.15
C GLY A 153 -17.80 -21.45 -2.99
N HIS A 154 -18.03 -20.13 -3.03
CA HIS A 154 -19.12 -19.51 -3.83
C HIS A 154 -18.62 -18.98 -5.18
N TRP A 155 -17.32 -18.90 -5.39
CA TRP A 155 -16.70 -18.39 -6.60
C TRP A 155 -16.22 -19.53 -7.50
N GLY A 156 -16.46 -19.42 -8.79
CA GLY A 156 -16.02 -20.40 -9.78
C GLY A 156 -15.91 -19.79 -11.18
N PRO A 157 -15.39 -20.52 -12.17
CA PRO A 157 -15.10 -20.01 -13.51
C PRO A 157 -16.32 -19.41 -14.23
N GLN A 158 -17.54 -19.78 -13.82
CA GLN A 158 -18.79 -19.26 -14.41
C GLN A 158 -19.36 -18.05 -13.65
N THR A 159 -18.75 -17.70 -12.50
CA THR A 159 -19.19 -16.55 -11.71
C THR A 159 -18.62 -15.26 -12.28
N PRO A 160 -19.46 -14.26 -12.65
CA PRO A 160 -18.96 -12.96 -13.10
C PRO A 160 -18.04 -12.32 -12.07
N GLY A 161 -16.85 -11.89 -12.50
CA GLY A 161 -15.83 -11.35 -11.60
C GLY A 161 -14.93 -12.40 -10.92
N TYR A 162 -14.94 -13.67 -11.35
CA TYR A 162 -14.09 -14.72 -10.79
C TYR A 162 -12.60 -14.36 -10.83
N ALA A 163 -12.12 -13.73 -11.89
CA ALA A 163 -10.74 -13.26 -11.97
C ALA A 163 -10.41 -12.24 -10.85
N HIS A 164 -11.32 -11.32 -10.53
CA HIS A 164 -11.15 -10.37 -9.41
C HIS A 164 -11.10 -11.06 -8.05
N PHE A 165 -11.92 -12.11 -7.86
CA PHE A 165 -11.84 -12.93 -6.65
C PHE A 165 -10.48 -13.62 -6.57
N LEU A 166 -10.03 -14.28 -7.64
CA LEU A 166 -8.74 -14.98 -7.68
C LEU A 166 -7.57 -14.05 -7.37
N SER A 167 -7.55 -12.86 -7.95
CA SER A 167 -6.48 -11.89 -7.71
C SER A 167 -6.49 -11.37 -6.27
N ALA A 168 -7.65 -11.12 -5.68
CA ALA A 168 -7.78 -10.73 -4.27
C ALA A 168 -7.36 -11.86 -3.32
N HIS A 169 -7.78 -13.09 -3.61
CA HIS A 169 -7.44 -14.27 -2.83
C HIS A 169 -5.94 -14.60 -2.92
N ALA A 170 -5.34 -14.46 -4.12
CA ALA A 170 -3.91 -14.64 -4.33
C ALA A 170 -3.08 -13.73 -3.43
N PHE A 171 -3.43 -12.43 -3.38
CA PHE A 171 -2.72 -11.47 -2.55
C PHE A 171 -2.91 -11.77 -1.05
N ALA A 172 -4.12 -12.10 -0.62
CA ALA A 172 -4.39 -12.46 0.76
C ALA A 172 -3.62 -13.72 1.21
N MET A 173 -3.50 -14.74 0.34
CA MET A 173 -2.73 -15.95 0.62
C MET A 173 -1.21 -15.68 0.63
N GLU A 174 -0.74 -14.79 -0.22
CA GLU A 174 0.67 -14.36 -0.23
C GLU A 174 1.06 -13.73 1.10
N GLU A 175 0.26 -12.78 1.61
CA GLU A 175 0.53 -12.06 2.85
C GLU A 175 0.60 -12.96 4.11
N VAL A 176 0.07 -14.19 4.05
CA VAL A 176 0.21 -15.21 5.10
C VAL A 176 1.19 -16.34 4.74
N GLY A 177 2.01 -16.16 3.70
CA GLY A 177 3.06 -17.10 3.30
C GLY A 177 2.56 -18.35 2.57
N GLN A 178 1.30 -18.39 2.14
CA GLN A 178 0.74 -19.50 1.36
C GLN A 178 1.09 -19.36 -0.14
N TYR A 179 2.38 -19.25 -0.44
CA TYR A 179 2.90 -18.87 -1.78
C TYR A 179 2.44 -19.80 -2.91
N VAL A 180 2.29 -21.11 -2.66
CA VAL A 180 1.83 -22.07 -3.67
C VAL A 180 0.38 -21.78 -4.09
N VAL A 181 -0.48 -21.50 -3.13
CA VAL A 181 -1.88 -21.12 -3.39
C VAL A 181 -1.94 -19.76 -4.09
N ALA A 182 -1.19 -18.79 -3.57
CA ALA A 182 -1.12 -17.43 -4.11
C ALA A 182 -0.69 -17.43 -5.59
N GLU A 183 0.41 -18.12 -5.92
CA GLU A 183 0.92 -18.21 -7.29
C GLU A 183 -0.09 -18.86 -8.23
N ARG A 184 -0.69 -19.97 -7.82
CA ARG A 184 -1.71 -20.66 -8.63
C ARG A 184 -2.89 -19.74 -8.94
N CYS A 185 -3.45 -19.07 -7.92
CA CYS A 185 -4.60 -18.18 -8.09
C CYS A 185 -4.24 -16.95 -8.95
N ALA A 186 -3.07 -16.35 -8.76
CA ALA A 186 -2.62 -15.22 -9.57
C ALA A 186 -2.43 -15.60 -11.04
N ARG A 187 -1.83 -16.76 -11.31
CA ARG A 187 -1.66 -17.26 -12.69
C ARG A 187 -3.00 -17.59 -13.35
N GLU A 188 -3.94 -18.17 -12.62
CA GLU A 188 -5.30 -18.44 -13.11
C GLU A 188 -6.03 -17.13 -13.42
N ALA A 189 -5.94 -16.13 -12.54
CA ALA A 189 -6.49 -14.80 -12.80
C ALA A 189 -5.91 -14.15 -14.07
N LEU A 190 -4.57 -14.23 -14.26
CA LEU A 190 -3.91 -13.71 -15.45
C LEU A 190 -4.24 -14.50 -16.73
N ALA A 191 -4.56 -15.79 -16.62
CA ALA A 191 -5.04 -16.58 -17.77
C ALA A 191 -6.45 -16.12 -18.21
N LEU A 192 -7.30 -15.71 -17.27
CA LEU A 192 -8.63 -15.15 -17.55
C LEU A 192 -8.55 -13.69 -18.00
N GLN A 193 -7.70 -12.90 -17.37
CA GLN A 193 -7.49 -11.49 -17.66
C GLN A 193 -6.00 -11.15 -17.65
N PRO A 194 -5.33 -11.20 -18.81
CA PRO A 194 -3.88 -11.03 -18.92
C PRO A 194 -3.35 -9.66 -18.47
N GLN A 195 -4.23 -8.67 -18.35
CA GLN A 195 -3.90 -7.30 -17.94
C GLN A 195 -4.47 -6.95 -16.55
N ASP A 196 -4.73 -7.95 -15.70
CA ASP A 196 -5.12 -7.72 -14.30
C ASP A 196 -3.89 -7.28 -13.48
N LEU A 197 -3.82 -5.98 -13.17
CA LEU A 197 -2.69 -5.42 -12.41
C LEU A 197 -2.63 -5.97 -10.98
N TRP A 198 -3.78 -6.35 -10.38
CA TRP A 198 -3.78 -6.90 -9.03
C TRP A 198 -3.28 -8.34 -9.00
N ALA A 199 -3.60 -9.13 -10.02
CA ALA A 199 -3.04 -10.47 -10.19
C ALA A 199 -1.53 -10.42 -10.48
N LEU A 200 -1.07 -9.50 -11.34
CA LEU A 200 0.36 -9.23 -11.56
C LEU A 200 1.05 -8.89 -10.24
N HIS A 201 0.45 -8.00 -9.43
CA HIS A 201 0.97 -7.57 -8.15
C HIS A 201 1.09 -8.75 -7.16
N GLY A 202 0.05 -9.57 -7.01
CA GLY A 202 0.11 -10.75 -6.15
C GLY A 202 1.21 -11.74 -6.56
N LEU A 203 1.38 -11.96 -7.87
CA LEU A 203 2.44 -12.84 -8.39
C LEU A 203 3.84 -12.25 -8.17
N VAL A 204 4.00 -10.94 -8.34
CA VAL A 204 5.24 -10.21 -8.06
C VAL A 204 5.65 -10.34 -6.60
N HIS A 205 4.70 -10.23 -5.68
CA HIS A 205 4.94 -10.44 -4.25
C HIS A 205 5.43 -11.86 -3.95
N VAL A 206 4.82 -12.88 -4.56
CA VAL A 206 5.30 -14.26 -4.42
C VAL A 206 6.76 -14.39 -4.89
N PHE A 207 7.10 -13.80 -6.04
CA PHE A 207 8.47 -13.85 -6.57
C PHE A 207 9.44 -13.10 -5.66
N GLU A 208 9.03 -11.96 -5.13
CA GLU A 208 9.86 -11.19 -4.21
C GLU A 208 10.15 -11.98 -2.93
N MET A 209 9.13 -12.56 -2.30
CA MET A 209 9.30 -13.31 -1.06
C MET A 209 10.07 -14.64 -1.26
N GLN A 210 10.08 -15.20 -2.45
CA GLN A 210 10.81 -16.43 -2.80
C GLN A 210 12.18 -16.20 -3.48
N GLY A 211 12.56 -14.93 -3.73
CA GLY A 211 13.84 -14.60 -4.37
C GLY A 211 13.93 -14.88 -5.85
N ARG A 212 12.82 -14.93 -6.49
CA ARG A 212 12.69 -15.21 -7.93
C ARG A 212 12.78 -13.91 -8.75
N ALA A 213 13.82 -13.11 -8.49
CA ALA A 213 13.97 -11.76 -9.07
C ALA A 213 13.98 -11.76 -10.61
N ARG A 214 14.58 -12.78 -11.24
CA ARG A 214 14.60 -12.88 -12.71
C ARG A 214 13.18 -13.02 -13.27
N GLU A 215 12.37 -13.91 -12.69
CA GLU A 215 10.98 -14.10 -13.11
C GLU A 215 10.13 -12.83 -12.89
N GLY A 216 10.37 -12.12 -11.78
CA GLY A 216 9.71 -10.84 -11.53
C GLY A 216 10.10 -9.75 -12.55
N ILE A 217 11.37 -9.67 -12.94
CA ILE A 217 11.85 -8.75 -13.98
C ILE A 217 11.21 -9.09 -15.32
N ASP A 218 11.22 -10.36 -15.72
CA ASP A 218 10.68 -10.82 -17.00
C ASP A 218 9.17 -10.51 -17.06
N LEU A 219 8.41 -10.87 -16.02
CA LEU A 219 6.98 -10.63 -15.92
C LEU A 219 6.63 -9.15 -16.04
N LEU A 220 7.29 -8.26 -15.27
CA LEU A 220 6.99 -6.83 -15.27
C LEU A 220 7.52 -6.13 -16.52
N SER A 221 8.62 -6.60 -17.11
CA SER A 221 9.12 -6.10 -18.39
C SER A 221 8.15 -6.41 -19.53
N ASP A 222 7.52 -7.58 -19.52
CA ASP A 222 6.48 -7.93 -20.47
C ASP A 222 5.20 -7.10 -20.26
N ALA A 223 4.85 -6.81 -19.01
CA ALA A 223 3.70 -5.97 -18.66
C ALA A 223 3.91 -4.49 -19.03
N ALA A 224 5.15 -4.00 -19.12
CA ALA A 224 5.52 -2.61 -19.40
C ALA A 224 4.80 -2.03 -20.61
N ARG A 225 4.53 -2.84 -21.64
CA ARG A 225 3.85 -2.46 -22.88
C ARG A 225 2.43 -1.91 -22.69
N PHE A 226 1.76 -2.26 -21.57
CA PHE A 226 0.38 -1.81 -21.30
C PHE A 226 0.21 -1.05 -19.98
N LEU A 227 1.21 -0.97 -19.10
CA LEU A 227 1.07 -0.32 -17.80
C LEU A 227 0.68 1.15 -17.90
N ASN A 228 1.03 1.84 -18.97
CA ASN A 228 0.70 3.25 -19.16
C ASN A 228 -0.81 3.50 -19.41
N ASP A 229 -1.57 2.48 -19.77
CA ASP A 229 -3.01 2.55 -19.98
C ASP A 229 -3.83 2.48 -18.69
N TYR A 230 -3.14 2.42 -17.53
CA TYR A 230 -3.75 2.23 -16.23
C TYR A 230 -3.56 3.44 -15.31
N ASN A 231 -4.28 3.43 -14.19
CA ASN A 231 -4.22 4.48 -13.17
C ASN A 231 -2.90 4.47 -12.37
N LEU A 232 -2.81 5.31 -11.35
CA LEU A 232 -1.59 5.49 -10.55
C LEU A 232 -1.03 4.21 -9.90
N PHE A 233 -1.83 3.16 -9.70
CA PHE A 233 -1.35 1.89 -9.16
C PHE A 233 -0.22 1.27 -10.01
N ARG A 234 -0.18 1.57 -11.31
CA ARG A 234 0.94 1.17 -12.19
C ARG A 234 2.31 1.57 -11.65
N GLY A 235 2.40 2.75 -10.98
CA GLY A 235 3.65 3.22 -10.37
C GLY A 235 4.18 2.27 -9.29
N HIS A 236 3.28 1.56 -8.59
CA HIS A 236 3.65 0.55 -7.62
C HIS A 236 4.23 -0.72 -8.27
N LEU A 237 3.74 -1.13 -9.42
CA LEU A 237 4.34 -2.23 -10.19
C LEU A 237 5.74 -1.86 -10.71
N TRP A 238 5.94 -0.62 -11.17
CA TRP A 238 7.27 -0.11 -11.52
C TRP A 238 8.22 -0.06 -10.32
N TRP A 239 7.69 0.24 -9.13
CA TRP A 239 8.45 0.18 -7.90
C TRP A 239 8.91 -1.25 -7.59
N HIS A 240 8.07 -2.26 -7.75
CA HIS A 240 8.47 -3.66 -7.61
C HIS A 240 9.55 -4.07 -8.63
N LEU A 241 9.43 -3.65 -9.89
CA LEU A 241 10.49 -3.87 -10.87
C LEU A 241 11.81 -3.23 -10.41
N SER A 242 11.72 -2.04 -9.82
CA SER A 242 12.89 -1.38 -9.24
C SER A 242 13.49 -2.15 -8.07
N LEU A 243 12.67 -2.78 -7.21
CA LEU A 243 13.16 -3.64 -6.13
C LEU A 243 13.88 -4.89 -6.66
N PHE A 244 13.37 -5.54 -7.69
CA PHE A 244 14.06 -6.67 -8.32
C PHE A 244 15.40 -6.26 -8.93
N LYS A 245 15.46 -5.12 -9.62
CA LYS A 245 16.73 -4.57 -10.15
C LYS A 245 17.68 -4.14 -9.02
N PHE A 246 17.14 -3.55 -7.95
CA PHE A 246 17.88 -3.20 -6.75
C PHE A 246 18.54 -4.43 -6.11
N SER A 247 17.84 -5.56 -6.00
CA SER A 247 18.38 -6.81 -5.45
C SER A 247 19.52 -7.40 -6.31
N GLN A 248 19.66 -6.95 -7.55
CA GLN A 248 20.76 -7.28 -8.46
C GLN A 248 21.84 -6.21 -8.52
N ALA A 249 21.80 -5.20 -7.64
CA ALA A 249 22.69 -4.03 -7.63
C ALA A 249 22.72 -3.21 -8.94
N ARG A 250 21.62 -3.22 -9.70
CA ARG A 250 21.46 -2.46 -10.96
C ARG A 250 20.96 -1.04 -10.65
N PHE A 251 21.70 -0.28 -9.83
CA PHE A 251 21.23 0.97 -9.22
C PHE A 251 20.97 2.09 -10.23
N ASP A 252 21.75 2.17 -11.31
CA ASP A 252 21.52 3.18 -12.37
C ASP A 252 20.16 2.97 -13.03
N GLU A 253 19.79 1.72 -13.32
CA GLU A 253 18.49 1.40 -13.89
C GLU A 253 17.33 1.66 -12.90
N VAL A 254 17.60 1.49 -11.59
CA VAL A 254 16.62 1.86 -10.55
C VAL A 254 16.37 3.37 -10.53
N LEU A 255 17.42 4.20 -10.68
CA LEU A 255 17.28 5.65 -10.76
C LEU A 255 16.56 6.09 -12.04
N GLU A 256 16.83 5.45 -13.18
CA GLU A 256 16.10 5.70 -14.42
C GLU A 256 14.61 5.36 -14.27
N LEU A 257 14.27 4.21 -13.67
CA LEU A 257 12.90 3.82 -13.39
C LEU A 257 12.21 4.78 -12.41
N PHE A 258 12.93 5.24 -11.39
CA PHE A 258 12.41 6.25 -10.46
C PHE A 258 11.95 7.49 -11.21
N ASP A 259 12.81 8.05 -12.08
CA ASP A 259 12.54 9.31 -12.78
C ASP A 259 11.49 9.17 -13.88
N ARG A 260 11.37 8.01 -14.51
CA ARG A 260 10.50 7.81 -15.66
C ARG A 260 9.15 7.22 -15.31
N GLU A 261 9.08 6.34 -14.29
CA GLU A 261 7.91 5.49 -14.08
C GLU A 261 7.39 5.49 -12.64
N VAL A 262 8.29 5.44 -11.62
CA VAL A 262 7.87 5.36 -10.22
C VAL A 262 7.39 6.71 -9.70
N TYR A 263 8.16 7.77 -9.98
CA TYR A 263 7.82 9.15 -9.56
C TYR A 263 8.20 10.16 -10.64
N PRO A 264 7.62 10.04 -11.86
CA PRO A 264 8.00 10.87 -13.01
C PRO A 264 7.64 12.35 -12.85
N GLN A 265 6.60 12.63 -12.08
CA GLN A 265 6.12 13.97 -11.73
C GLN A 265 5.68 14.00 -10.27
N SER A 266 5.53 15.21 -9.71
CA SER A 266 5.04 15.35 -8.33
C SER A 266 3.63 14.80 -8.22
N SER A 267 3.44 13.91 -7.25
CA SER A 267 2.16 13.27 -6.92
C SER A 267 1.93 13.35 -5.42
N THR A 268 0.70 13.69 -5.04
CA THR A 268 0.28 13.69 -3.63
C THR A 268 -0.38 12.38 -3.19
N PHE A 269 -0.51 11.42 -4.12
CA PHE A 269 -1.06 10.10 -3.80
C PHE A 269 -0.12 9.37 -2.84
N TYR A 270 -0.66 8.90 -1.72
CA TYR A 270 0.13 8.33 -0.63
C TYR A 270 1.07 7.20 -1.07
N LEU A 271 0.60 6.34 -1.99
CA LEU A 271 1.38 5.20 -2.47
C LEU A 271 2.61 5.66 -3.30
N ASP A 272 2.47 6.70 -4.11
CA ASP A 272 3.59 7.27 -4.87
C ASP A 272 4.65 7.87 -3.93
N VAL A 273 4.21 8.55 -2.86
CA VAL A 273 5.14 9.08 -1.83
C VAL A 273 5.85 7.93 -1.10
N GLN A 274 5.13 6.86 -0.73
CA GLN A 274 5.72 5.67 -0.11
C GLN A 274 6.75 5.02 -1.04
N ASN A 275 6.37 4.77 -2.29
CA ASN A 275 7.24 4.16 -3.30
C ASN A 275 8.51 5.01 -3.51
N GLY A 276 8.33 6.31 -3.74
CA GLY A 276 9.44 7.22 -4.02
C GLY A 276 10.39 7.35 -2.83
N ALA A 277 9.89 7.69 -1.65
CA ALA A 277 10.74 7.89 -0.46
C ALA A 277 11.47 6.60 -0.05
N SER A 278 10.77 5.46 -0.09
CA SER A 278 11.37 4.17 0.27
C SER A 278 12.46 3.73 -0.71
N LEU A 279 12.30 4.02 -2.00
CA LEU A 279 13.27 3.65 -3.02
C LEU A 279 14.52 4.51 -2.93
N LEU A 280 14.38 5.83 -2.77
CA LEU A 280 15.52 6.73 -2.58
C LEU A 280 16.31 6.38 -1.32
N ALA A 281 15.63 6.11 -0.19
CA ALA A 281 16.28 5.71 1.04
C ALA A 281 17.09 4.41 0.88
N ARG A 282 16.51 3.40 0.22
CA ARG A 282 17.23 2.14 -0.05
C ARG A 282 18.47 2.34 -0.91
N LEU A 283 18.39 3.20 -1.92
CA LEU A 283 19.55 3.56 -2.75
C LEU A 283 20.61 4.29 -1.92
N GLU A 284 20.24 5.27 -1.09
CA GLU A 284 21.16 5.94 -0.17
C GLU A 284 21.82 4.95 0.82
N PHE A 285 21.07 3.96 1.32
CA PHE A 285 21.65 2.91 2.18
C PHE A 285 22.68 2.03 1.46
N GLN A 286 22.63 1.97 0.14
CA GLN A 286 23.67 1.36 -0.68
C GLN A 286 24.73 2.37 -1.13
N GLY A 287 24.59 3.69 -0.79
CA GLY A 287 25.50 4.81 -1.06
C GLY A 287 25.40 5.38 -2.45
N VAL A 288 24.35 5.09 -3.08
CA VAL A 288 24.03 5.75 -4.35
C VAL A 288 23.67 7.20 -4.08
N ASP A 289 24.29 8.13 -4.78
CA ASP A 289 23.88 9.54 -4.77
C ASP A 289 22.57 9.67 -5.56
N VAL A 290 21.46 9.81 -4.84
CA VAL A 290 20.13 9.99 -5.46
C VAL A 290 19.84 11.44 -5.87
N GLY A 291 20.69 12.39 -5.45
CA GLY A 291 20.51 13.82 -5.70
C GLY A 291 19.38 14.46 -4.89
N LEU A 292 19.60 15.68 -4.41
CA LEU A 292 18.62 16.41 -3.58
C LEU A 292 17.31 16.73 -4.32
N ALA A 293 17.37 16.94 -5.63
CA ALA A 293 16.19 17.32 -6.44
C ALA A 293 15.06 16.26 -6.38
N ARG A 294 15.39 14.97 -6.29
CA ARG A 294 14.38 13.89 -6.15
C ARG A 294 13.68 13.97 -4.80
N TRP A 295 14.42 14.21 -3.72
CA TRP A 295 13.87 14.40 -2.38
C TRP A 295 13.02 15.66 -2.29
N GLU A 296 13.42 16.76 -2.95
CA GLU A 296 12.64 18.00 -2.97
C GLU A 296 11.27 17.81 -3.64
N ARG A 297 11.17 17.03 -4.72
CA ARG A 297 9.89 16.70 -5.35
C ARG A 297 8.95 15.96 -4.37
N LEU A 298 9.49 14.99 -3.62
CA LEU A 298 8.72 14.26 -2.59
C LEU A 298 8.35 15.16 -1.41
N ALA A 299 9.24 16.07 -1.01
CA ALA A 299 8.97 17.02 0.06
C ALA A 299 7.84 17.99 -0.29
N GLN A 300 7.73 18.44 -1.54
CA GLN A 300 6.61 19.28 -1.99
C GLN A 300 5.26 18.55 -1.81
N ALA A 301 5.16 17.29 -2.20
CA ALA A 301 3.97 16.48 -1.94
C ALA A 301 3.70 16.29 -0.45
N SER A 302 4.76 16.08 0.34
CA SER A 302 4.67 15.88 1.78
C SER A 302 4.21 17.15 2.51
N LEU A 303 4.59 18.34 2.06
CA LEU A 303 4.09 19.62 2.63
C LEU A 303 2.57 19.75 2.52
N LEU A 304 1.95 19.15 1.51
CA LEU A 304 0.50 19.19 1.31
C LEU A 304 -0.23 18.15 2.17
N ASN A 305 0.34 16.97 2.34
CA ASN A 305 -0.40 15.82 2.87
C ASN A 305 0.07 15.28 4.24
N ALA A 306 1.25 15.64 4.73
CA ALA A 306 1.78 15.06 5.96
C ALA A 306 0.92 15.31 7.21
N THR A 307 0.17 16.41 7.22
CA THR A 307 -0.72 16.81 8.34
C THR A 307 -2.20 16.48 8.09
N GLN A 308 -2.51 15.71 7.06
CA GLN A 308 -3.87 15.30 6.74
C GLN A 308 -3.99 13.84 6.27
N SER A 309 -2.87 13.11 6.19
CA SER A 309 -2.89 11.71 5.80
C SER A 309 -3.56 10.84 6.86
N THR A 310 -4.46 9.97 6.43
CA THR A 310 -5.12 8.94 7.27
C THR A 310 -4.56 7.54 6.99
N ILE A 311 -3.57 7.41 6.10
CA ILE A 311 -2.80 6.18 5.87
C ILE A 311 -1.52 6.28 6.71
N TRP A 312 -1.58 5.77 7.93
CA TRP A 312 -0.55 5.97 8.96
C TRP A 312 0.82 5.46 8.57
N PHE A 313 0.90 4.41 7.76
CA PHE A 313 2.16 3.91 7.21
C PHE A 313 2.95 4.97 6.42
N THR A 314 2.28 5.97 5.82
CA THR A 314 2.92 7.03 5.02
C THR A 314 3.68 8.04 5.89
N ALA A 315 3.37 8.15 7.19
CA ALA A 315 3.90 9.21 8.06
C ALA A 315 5.44 9.28 8.07
N MET A 316 6.11 8.14 8.22
CA MET A 316 7.58 8.12 8.20
C MET A 316 8.13 8.53 6.83
N HIS A 317 7.50 8.15 5.73
CA HIS A 317 7.91 8.51 4.37
C HIS A 317 7.83 10.02 4.13
N HIS A 318 6.76 10.66 4.61
CA HIS A 318 6.64 12.13 4.60
C HIS A 318 7.77 12.78 5.39
N VAL A 319 8.01 12.30 6.62
CA VAL A 319 9.07 12.84 7.49
C VAL A 319 10.45 12.68 6.87
N MET A 320 10.75 11.52 6.26
CA MET A 320 12.01 11.29 5.55
C MET A 320 12.22 12.31 4.42
N ALA A 321 11.21 12.54 3.59
CA ALA A 321 11.29 13.51 2.49
C ALA A 321 11.48 14.94 3.00
N LEU A 322 10.74 15.35 4.05
CA LEU A 322 10.86 16.65 4.67
C LEU A 322 12.23 16.86 5.33
N MET A 323 12.75 15.85 6.01
CA MET A 323 14.09 15.90 6.64
C MET A 323 15.19 16.04 5.60
N ARG A 324 15.15 15.24 4.54
CA ARG A 324 16.16 15.30 3.46
C ARG A 324 16.17 16.63 2.72
N SER A 325 15.05 17.35 2.72
CA SER A 325 14.89 18.67 2.10
C SER A 325 15.00 19.84 3.10
N GLY A 326 15.41 19.59 4.35
CA GLY A 326 15.63 20.62 5.36
C GLY A 326 14.36 21.32 5.87
N ARG A 327 13.17 20.71 5.69
CA ARG A 327 11.86 21.28 6.06
C ARG A 327 11.49 21.02 7.53
N VAL A 328 12.36 21.42 8.46
CA VAL A 328 12.25 21.09 9.90
C VAL A 328 10.93 21.54 10.53
N SER A 329 10.40 22.71 10.17
CA SER A 329 9.11 23.18 10.69
C SER A 329 7.94 22.30 10.24
N ALA A 330 7.96 21.80 9.01
CA ALA A 330 6.93 20.88 8.51
C ALA A 330 7.01 19.52 9.19
N VAL A 331 8.21 19.04 9.53
CA VAL A 331 8.39 17.83 10.35
C VAL A 331 7.73 18.01 11.71
N GLN A 332 7.95 19.16 12.38
CA GLN A 332 7.31 19.45 13.67
C GLN A 332 5.78 19.48 13.55
N SER A 333 5.24 20.14 12.52
CA SER A 333 3.79 20.15 12.26
C SER A 333 3.24 18.74 12.05
N THR A 334 4.00 17.85 11.39
CA THR A 334 3.62 16.43 11.22
C THR A 334 3.57 15.71 12.56
N PHE A 335 4.55 15.94 13.45
CA PHE A 335 4.54 15.36 14.79
C PHE A 335 3.38 15.87 15.64
N ASP A 336 3.08 17.16 15.59
CA ASP A 336 1.95 17.77 16.31
C ASP A 336 0.62 17.14 15.82
N TYR A 337 0.46 16.96 14.52
CA TYR A 337 -0.70 16.27 13.94
C TYR A 337 -0.80 14.83 14.44
N LEU A 338 0.24 14.03 14.30
CA LEU A 338 0.25 12.62 14.72
C LEU A 338 0.02 12.47 16.23
N SER A 339 0.57 13.36 17.04
CA SER A 339 0.33 13.41 18.48
C SER A 339 -1.13 13.70 18.80
N SER A 340 -1.75 14.65 18.09
CA SER A 340 -3.15 15.04 18.33
C SER A 340 -4.12 13.88 18.02
N VAL A 341 -3.93 13.17 16.92
CA VAL A 341 -4.78 12.01 16.56
C VAL A 341 -4.38 10.73 17.29
N GLY A 342 -3.14 10.60 17.72
CA GLY A 342 -2.63 9.45 18.48
C GLY A 342 -3.30 9.27 19.85
N THR A 343 -3.96 10.30 20.40
CA THR A 343 -4.75 10.19 21.62
C THR A 343 -5.98 9.29 21.48
N SER A 344 -6.48 9.12 20.25
CA SER A 344 -7.67 8.32 19.93
C SER A 344 -7.38 7.15 18.98
N SER A 345 -6.16 7.05 18.43
CA SER A 345 -5.75 6.01 17.47
C SER A 345 -4.40 5.41 17.84
N THR A 346 -4.40 4.12 18.19
CA THR A 346 -3.16 3.36 18.47
C THR A 346 -2.24 3.27 17.27
N GLN A 347 -2.78 3.21 16.06
CA GLN A 347 -2.00 3.22 14.82
C GLN A 347 -1.35 4.58 14.57
N ALA A 348 -2.06 5.70 14.81
CA ALA A 348 -1.48 7.04 14.68
C ALA A 348 -0.36 7.27 15.71
N ALA A 349 -0.52 6.78 16.95
CA ALA A 349 0.52 6.83 17.98
C ALA A 349 1.76 6.01 17.56
N LEU A 350 1.56 4.82 16.98
CA LEU A 350 2.65 3.99 16.44
C LEU A 350 3.35 4.67 15.25
N ALA A 351 2.57 5.26 14.35
CA ALA A 351 3.11 6.02 13.22
C ALA A 351 3.95 7.23 13.69
N HIS A 352 3.54 7.88 14.78
CA HIS A 352 4.31 8.97 15.39
C HIS A 352 5.68 8.48 15.88
N GLU A 353 5.75 7.37 16.61
CA GLU A 353 7.03 6.80 17.07
C GLU A 353 7.95 6.43 15.90
N LEU A 354 7.44 5.81 14.86
CA LEU A 354 8.22 5.47 13.66
C LEU A 354 8.66 6.72 12.88
N ALA A 355 7.80 7.74 12.79
CA ALA A 355 8.14 9.01 12.15
C ALA A 355 9.25 9.75 12.91
N GLN A 356 9.20 9.75 14.26
CA GLN A 356 10.28 10.31 15.10
C GLN A 356 11.58 9.52 14.95
N ALA A 357 11.50 8.18 14.84
CA ALA A 357 12.67 7.35 14.59
C ALA A 357 13.31 7.66 13.23
N GLY A 358 12.50 7.84 12.18
CA GLY A 358 12.97 8.26 10.86
C GLY A 358 13.64 9.64 10.90
N ALA A 359 13.05 10.61 11.60
CA ALA A 359 13.65 11.93 11.77
C ALA A 359 15.00 11.85 12.53
N ALA A 360 15.07 11.09 13.61
CA ALA A 360 16.29 10.90 14.37
C ALA A 360 17.41 10.28 13.52
N PHE A 361 17.06 9.32 12.67
CA PHE A 361 18.01 8.71 11.73
C PHE A 361 18.63 9.76 10.79
N TYR A 362 17.81 10.62 10.18
CA TYR A 362 18.30 11.68 9.28
C TYR A 362 18.88 12.90 10.01
N GLN A 363 18.81 12.96 11.35
CA GLN A 363 19.49 13.95 12.19
C GLN A 363 20.86 13.45 12.71
N ASP A 364 21.38 12.34 12.20
CA ASP A 364 22.60 11.69 12.69
C ASP A 364 22.52 11.32 14.19
N LYS A 365 21.33 10.87 14.61
CA LYS A 365 21.04 10.35 15.97
C LYS A 365 20.72 8.84 15.91
N PRO A 366 21.67 7.99 15.48
CA PRO A 366 21.39 6.58 15.21
C PRO A 366 20.96 5.80 16.46
N ARG A 367 21.43 6.18 17.65
CA ARG A 367 21.01 5.54 18.90
C ARG A 367 19.54 5.78 19.18
N GLU A 368 19.08 7.01 19.10
CA GLU A 368 17.67 7.36 19.31
C GLU A 368 16.78 6.68 18.26
N ALA A 369 17.19 6.70 17.00
CA ALA A 369 16.46 6.04 15.92
C ALA A 369 16.31 4.52 16.18
N LEU A 370 17.40 3.85 16.54
CA LEU A 370 17.41 2.41 16.80
C LEU A 370 16.56 2.04 18.02
N GLU A 371 16.69 2.77 19.13
CA GLU A 371 15.96 2.52 20.38
C GLU A 371 14.45 2.67 20.16
N ARG A 372 14.00 3.75 19.50
CA ARG A 372 12.58 3.95 19.15
C ARG A 372 12.03 2.83 18.28
N MET A 373 12.73 2.48 17.20
CA MET A 373 12.29 1.40 16.31
C MET A 373 12.23 0.04 16.99
N LEU A 374 13.24 -0.28 17.83
CA LEU A 374 13.24 -1.55 18.57
C LEU A 374 12.10 -1.63 19.59
N ALA A 375 11.72 -0.51 20.22
CA ALA A 375 10.60 -0.46 21.17
C ALA A 375 9.25 -0.83 20.52
N VAL A 376 9.07 -0.53 19.23
CA VAL A 376 7.83 -0.81 18.49
C VAL A 376 7.95 -1.92 17.45
N ARG A 377 9.09 -2.60 17.38
CA ARG A 377 9.41 -3.56 16.32
C ARG A 377 8.36 -4.66 16.14
N GLN A 378 7.80 -5.16 17.24
CA GLN A 378 6.78 -6.22 17.19
C GLN A 378 5.42 -5.72 16.71
N ARG A 379 5.25 -4.40 16.64
CA ARG A 379 3.99 -3.73 16.37
C ARG A 379 3.95 -3.00 15.03
N HIS A 380 5.10 -2.79 14.37
CA HIS A 380 5.13 -1.99 13.13
C HIS A 380 4.21 -2.55 12.03
N GLY A 381 3.97 -3.87 12.02
CA GLY A 381 2.99 -4.50 11.15
C GLY A 381 1.54 -4.05 11.34
N GLU A 382 1.20 -3.51 12.53
CA GLU A 382 -0.14 -2.94 12.80
C GLU A 382 -0.47 -1.71 11.93
N LEU A 383 0.53 -1.09 11.30
CA LEU A 383 0.33 0.00 10.34
C LEU A 383 -0.09 -0.50 8.95
N GLY A 384 -0.19 -1.82 8.78
CA GLY A 384 -0.44 -2.42 7.48
C GLY A 384 0.78 -2.37 6.57
N ALA A 385 0.52 -2.28 5.29
CA ALA A 385 1.50 -2.41 4.21
C ALA A 385 2.08 -3.83 4.05
N SER A 386 2.65 -4.09 2.89
CA SER A 386 3.21 -5.40 2.56
C SER A 386 4.56 -5.63 3.22
N HIS A 387 5.00 -6.88 3.25
CA HIS A 387 6.34 -7.24 3.71
C HIS A 387 7.44 -6.48 2.95
N ALA A 388 7.27 -6.25 1.64
CA ALA A 388 8.18 -5.48 0.80
C ALA A 388 8.29 -4.00 1.25
N GLN A 389 7.16 -3.40 1.61
CA GLN A 389 7.12 -2.02 2.08
C GLN A 389 7.69 -1.89 3.51
N GLN A 390 7.30 -2.76 4.43
CA GLN A 390 7.77 -2.77 5.83
C GLN A 390 9.27 -3.03 5.97
N ASP A 391 9.89 -3.69 5.01
CA ASP A 391 11.33 -3.97 4.99
C ASP A 391 12.21 -2.71 5.10
N LEU A 392 11.68 -1.55 4.73
CA LEU A 392 12.36 -0.27 4.96
C LEU A 392 12.69 -0.04 6.44
N TYR A 393 11.79 -0.42 7.35
CA TYR A 393 12.01 -0.28 8.78
C TYR A 393 13.19 -1.13 9.27
N ASP A 394 13.26 -2.39 8.81
CA ASP A 394 14.38 -3.27 9.13
C ASP A 394 15.71 -2.72 8.58
N GLN A 395 15.72 -2.15 7.37
CA GLN A 395 16.92 -1.55 6.78
C GLN A 395 17.39 -0.32 7.57
N ILE A 396 16.49 0.56 8.02
CA ILE A 396 16.84 1.70 8.87
C ILE A 396 17.46 1.23 10.21
N MET A 397 16.89 0.19 10.84
CA MET A 397 17.45 -0.37 12.07
C MET A 397 18.88 -0.93 11.86
N VAL A 398 19.09 -1.64 10.75
CA VAL A 398 20.42 -2.16 10.38
C VAL A 398 21.40 -1.02 10.17
N MET A 399 21.01 0.02 9.42
CA MET A 399 21.86 1.18 9.15
C MET A 399 22.20 1.95 10.43
N ALA A 400 21.23 2.17 11.32
CA ALA A 400 21.45 2.81 12.61
C ALA A 400 22.40 2.01 13.49
N ALA A 401 22.26 0.68 13.54
CA ALA A 401 23.17 -0.20 14.28
C ALA A 401 24.60 -0.18 13.69
N LEU A 402 24.74 -0.13 12.35
CA LEU A 402 26.05 0.03 11.68
C LEU A 402 26.70 1.36 12.03
N GLN A 403 25.94 2.47 12.05
CA GLN A 403 26.46 3.79 12.44
C GLN A 403 26.96 3.83 13.88
N LEU A 404 26.40 2.99 14.75
CA LEU A 404 26.82 2.84 16.15
C LEU A 404 28.00 1.90 16.32
N GLY A 405 28.39 1.13 15.32
CA GLY A 405 29.36 0.05 15.44
C GLY A 405 28.85 -1.16 16.24
N ASP A 406 27.51 -1.28 16.45
CA ASP A 406 26.88 -2.40 17.17
C ASP A 406 26.74 -3.64 16.26
N LEU A 407 27.87 -4.28 15.94
CA LEU A 407 27.92 -5.43 15.03
C LEU A 407 27.12 -6.64 15.51
N PRO A 408 27.06 -6.98 16.82
CA PRO A 408 26.17 -8.02 17.31
C PRO A 408 24.70 -7.72 16.94
N ARG A 409 24.26 -6.49 17.11
CA ARG A 409 22.91 -6.05 16.74
C ARG A 409 22.68 -6.12 15.24
N VAL A 410 23.63 -5.67 14.43
CA VAL A 410 23.56 -5.80 12.96
C VAL A 410 23.33 -7.25 12.56
N ARG A 411 24.13 -8.19 13.08
CA ARG A 411 23.99 -9.63 12.78
C ARG A 411 22.64 -10.19 13.20
N GLN A 412 22.13 -9.77 14.37
CA GLN A 412 20.80 -10.17 14.86
C GLN A 412 19.69 -9.68 13.92
N LEU A 413 19.71 -8.41 13.53
CA LEU A 413 18.71 -7.79 12.65
C LEU A 413 18.73 -8.42 11.25
N LEU A 414 19.91 -8.59 10.67
CA LEU A 414 20.07 -9.22 9.37
C LEU A 414 19.61 -10.68 9.38
N LYS A 415 19.94 -11.46 10.43
CA LYS A 415 19.44 -12.84 10.56
C LYS A 415 17.92 -12.90 10.61
N ALA A 416 17.29 -12.01 11.37
CA ALA A 416 15.83 -11.93 11.44
C ALA A 416 15.22 -11.56 10.09
N ARG A 417 15.78 -10.56 9.38
CA ARG A 417 15.34 -10.15 8.04
C ARG A 417 15.46 -11.27 7.02
N LEU A 418 16.57 -12.01 7.02
CA LEU A 418 16.79 -13.13 6.11
C LEU A 418 15.92 -14.35 6.39
N SER A 419 15.38 -14.50 7.61
CA SER A 419 14.41 -15.58 7.89
C SER A 419 13.09 -15.37 7.16
N THR A 420 12.77 -14.13 6.81
CA THR A 420 11.55 -13.76 6.06
C THR A 420 11.83 -13.49 4.57
N ARG A 421 13.09 -13.14 4.23
CA ARG A 421 13.54 -12.78 2.88
C ARG A 421 14.83 -13.51 2.55
N ILE A 422 14.72 -14.71 2.05
CA ILE A 422 15.82 -15.68 1.89
C ILE A 422 16.90 -15.24 0.88
N TRP A 423 16.69 -14.17 0.08
CA TRP A 423 17.39 -14.04 -1.20
C TRP A 423 17.92 -12.64 -1.55
N ASP A 424 17.83 -11.66 -0.68
CA ASP A 424 18.40 -10.33 -0.95
C ASP A 424 19.94 -10.37 -0.76
N ALA A 425 20.60 -11.12 -1.65
CA ALA A 425 22.03 -11.40 -1.56
C ALA A 425 22.87 -10.12 -1.69
N ALA A 426 22.46 -9.18 -2.56
CA ALA A 426 23.22 -7.94 -2.77
C ALA A 426 23.18 -7.04 -1.54
N THR A 427 22.01 -6.86 -0.94
CA THR A 427 21.87 -6.09 0.31
C THR A 427 22.64 -6.78 1.44
N TRP A 428 22.57 -8.11 1.54
CA TRP A 428 23.33 -8.86 2.53
C TRP A 428 24.83 -8.67 2.35
N GLN A 429 25.36 -8.84 1.14
CA GLN A 429 26.79 -8.67 0.84
C GLN A 429 27.27 -7.23 1.15
N ALA A 430 26.45 -6.24 0.82
CA ALA A 430 26.75 -4.85 1.12
C ALA A 430 26.80 -4.59 2.63
N TYR A 431 25.88 -5.13 3.41
CA TYR A 431 25.91 -4.99 4.87
C TYR A 431 27.04 -5.79 5.50
N GLU A 432 27.34 -6.97 5.01
CA GLU A 432 28.48 -7.78 5.49
C GLU A 432 29.83 -7.10 5.21
N SER A 433 30.00 -6.54 4.01
CA SER A 433 31.18 -5.76 3.66
C SER A 433 31.37 -4.54 4.57
N ARG A 434 30.28 -3.81 4.84
CA ARG A 434 30.31 -2.67 5.77
C ARG A 434 30.57 -3.11 7.20
N SER A 435 29.97 -4.20 7.66
CA SER A 435 30.21 -4.74 8.99
C SER A 435 31.69 -5.03 9.20
N ARG A 436 32.39 -5.60 8.20
CA ARG A 436 33.85 -5.83 8.27
C ARG A 436 34.63 -4.51 8.36
N ARG A 437 34.31 -3.52 7.54
CA ARG A 437 34.97 -2.20 7.58
C ARG A 437 34.75 -1.48 8.92
N VAL A 438 33.55 -1.60 9.50
CA VAL A 438 33.21 -1.03 10.80
C VAL A 438 33.95 -1.76 11.93
N ASP A 439 34.11 -3.09 11.82
CA ASP A 439 34.89 -3.90 12.80
C ASP A 439 36.36 -3.51 12.82
N GLU A 440 36.92 -3.07 11.70
CA GLU A 440 38.30 -2.57 11.55
C GLU A 440 38.45 -1.10 11.96
N ALA A 441 37.36 -0.38 12.21
CA ALA A 441 37.37 1.03 12.55
C ALA A 441 37.66 1.25 14.03
N HIS A 442 38.61 2.13 14.33
CA HIS A 442 39.11 2.36 15.70
C HIS A 442 38.38 3.46 16.46
N ASP A 443 37.55 4.27 15.78
CA ASP A 443 36.78 5.35 16.38
C ASP A 443 35.51 5.71 15.56
N ALA A 444 34.65 6.60 16.11
CA ALA A 444 33.41 7.02 15.47
C ALA A 444 33.60 7.74 14.12
N ALA A 445 34.75 8.39 13.90
CA ALA A 445 35.07 9.04 12.62
C ALA A 445 35.46 7.98 11.58
N ALA A 446 36.22 6.96 11.95
CA ALA A 446 36.55 5.82 11.10
C ALA A 446 35.31 4.99 10.78
N VAL A 447 34.36 4.81 11.72
CA VAL A 447 33.05 4.18 11.47
C VAL A 447 32.26 4.97 10.43
N ARG A 448 32.18 6.31 10.59
CA ARG A 448 31.52 7.15 9.59
C ARG A 448 32.18 7.09 8.23
N ALA A 449 33.52 7.02 8.17
CA ALA A 449 34.26 6.86 6.93
C ALA A 449 34.01 5.48 6.29
N ALA A 450 33.96 4.40 7.09
CA ALA A 450 33.68 3.04 6.64
C ALA A 450 32.26 2.88 6.07
N LEU A 451 31.33 3.74 6.50
CA LEU A 451 29.95 3.77 5.99
C LEU A 451 29.77 4.66 4.76
N ARG A 452 30.77 5.53 4.45
CA ARG A 452 30.77 6.28 3.19
C ARG A 452 31.05 5.34 2.03
N TRP A 453 30.42 5.63 0.91
CA TRP A 453 30.66 4.90 -0.32
C TRP A 453 31.95 5.40 -0.96
N ASP A 454 32.74 4.47 -1.44
CA ASP A 454 33.80 4.83 -2.37
C ASP A 454 33.11 5.21 -3.69
N THR A 455 33.01 6.50 -3.95
CA THR A 455 32.65 7.03 -5.26
C THR A 455 33.90 6.93 -6.16
N ASN A 456 34.25 5.72 -6.56
CA ASN A 456 35.21 5.50 -7.65
C ASN A 456 34.52 4.82 -8.81
#